data_6e1980eb10e8cc6ef85ebb4c25a2f6b0
#
_entry.id   6e1980eb10e8cc6ef85ebb4c25a2f6b0
#
_cell.length_a   1.000
_cell.length_b   1.000
_cell.length_c   1.000
_cell.angle_alpha   90.00
_cell.angle_beta   90.00
_cell.angle_gamma   90.00
#
_symmetry.space_group_name_H-M   'P 1'
#
loop_
_entity.id
_entity.type
_entity.pdbx_description
1 polymer ?
#
loop_
_entity_poly.entity_id
_entity_poly.type
_entity_poly.pdbx_seq_one_letter_code
_entity_poly.pdbx_strand_id
1 'polypeptide(L)'
;KGNFWKIFCDILYSNERVSAMKFIIVGKNIDVTEGLKTAVQDKIGKLEKYFTEETEVHVTLSVEKDRQKIEVTIPMKGNIIRSEQVSSDMYVSIDLVEEIIERQLKKYKTKLTDRQQSAGFFKQEYLDKDFMDEEEVQIIRTKKFDIKPMYPEDACVQMELLGHSFFVFCNAETNEVNVVYKRKGNTYGLIEPEN
;
A
#
# COMPACT_ATOMS: atom_id res chain seq x y z
N LYS A 1 40.14 -33.33 20.11
CA LYS A 1 38.80 -33.79 19.66
C LYS A 1 37.73 -33.03 20.47
N GLY A 2 37.43 -31.80 20.19
CA GLY A 2 36.52 -31.04 21.05
C GLY A 2 35.91 -29.77 20.49
N ASN A 3 36.32 -29.33 19.29
CA ASN A 3 35.86 -28.03 18.79
C ASN A 3 34.90 -28.09 17.59
N PHE A 4 34.63 -29.26 17.00
CA PHE A 4 33.79 -29.38 15.83
C PHE A 4 32.29 -29.20 16.16
N TRP A 5 31.87 -29.69 17.32
CA TRP A 5 30.48 -29.57 17.78
C TRP A 5 30.11 -28.13 18.21
N LYS A 6 31.06 -27.36 18.72
CA LYS A 6 30.81 -25.97 19.12
C LYS A 6 30.62 -25.07 17.90
N ILE A 7 31.48 -25.26 16.88
CA ILE A 7 31.37 -24.56 15.59
C ILE A 7 30.07 -24.94 14.86
N PHE A 8 29.66 -26.21 14.95
CA PHE A 8 28.40 -26.68 14.35
C PHE A 8 27.13 -26.16 15.08
N CYS A 9 27.22 -26.01 16.42
CA CYS A 9 26.17 -25.36 17.20
C CYS A 9 26.12 -23.85 16.93
N ASP A 10 27.23 -23.15 16.78
CA ASP A 10 27.28 -21.73 16.51
C ASP A 10 26.76 -21.42 15.10
N ILE A 11 26.94 -22.32 14.11
CA ILE A 11 26.35 -22.20 12.76
C ILE A 11 24.85 -22.53 12.77
N LEU A 12 24.36 -23.40 13.63
CA LEU A 12 22.95 -23.72 13.78
C LEU A 12 22.19 -22.70 14.66
N TYR A 13 22.89 -21.89 15.47
CA TYR A 13 22.30 -20.88 16.35
C TYR A 13 22.48 -19.44 15.86
N SER A 14 23.24 -19.21 14.80
CA SER A 14 23.13 -17.97 14.03
C SER A 14 21.86 -18.05 13.17
N ASN A 15 20.74 -18.06 13.87
CA ASN A 15 19.44 -17.77 13.28
C ASN A 15 19.42 -16.26 12.99
N GLU A 16 20.25 -15.79 12.07
CA GLU A 16 19.94 -14.60 11.31
C GLU A 16 18.63 -14.94 10.63
N ARG A 17 17.54 -14.53 11.26
CA ARG A 17 16.25 -14.44 10.58
C ARG A 17 16.51 -13.53 9.41
N VAL A 18 16.73 -14.12 8.24
CA VAL A 18 16.68 -13.38 6.99
C VAL A 18 15.29 -12.75 7.01
N SER A 19 15.26 -11.45 7.27
CA SER A 19 13.99 -10.72 7.32
C SER A 19 13.32 -10.92 5.98
N ALA A 20 12.12 -11.47 5.97
CA ALA A 20 11.33 -11.63 4.75
C ALA A 20 10.89 -10.26 4.17
N MET A 21 11.26 -9.15 4.81
CA MET A 21 10.98 -7.80 4.36
C MET A 21 12.28 -7.03 4.08
N LYS A 22 12.42 -6.55 2.84
CA LYS A 22 13.49 -5.67 2.41
C LYS A 22 12.99 -4.23 2.39
N PHE A 23 13.62 -3.35 3.19
CA PHE A 23 13.23 -1.96 3.29
C PHE A 23 14.03 -1.05 2.36
N ILE A 24 13.33 -0.23 1.57
CA ILE A 24 13.89 0.90 0.82
C ILE A 24 13.32 2.17 1.45
N ILE A 25 14.16 2.86 2.24
CA ILE A 25 13.75 4.04 3.00
C ILE A 25 14.39 5.29 2.38
N VAL A 26 13.55 6.24 1.96
CA VAL A 26 13.94 7.49 1.31
C VAL A 26 13.42 8.69 2.10
N GLY A 27 14.26 9.70 2.30
CA GLY A 27 13.89 10.99 2.90
C GLY A 27 13.62 12.07 1.84
N LYS A 28 12.57 12.84 2.00
CA LYS A 28 12.29 14.08 1.25
C LYS A 28 12.26 15.26 2.21
N ASN A 29 13.20 16.19 2.07
CA ASN A 29 13.42 17.33 2.98
C ASN A 29 13.69 16.89 4.45
N ILE A 30 14.25 15.71 4.64
CA ILE A 30 14.68 15.17 5.93
C ILE A 30 15.82 14.19 5.71
N ASP A 31 16.82 14.22 6.58
CA ASP A 31 17.85 13.19 6.64
C ASP A 31 17.32 11.95 7.36
N VAL A 32 17.44 10.79 6.72
CA VAL A 32 17.04 9.52 7.31
C VAL A 32 18.12 9.06 8.29
N THR A 33 17.94 9.40 9.55
CA THR A 33 18.84 8.99 10.64
C THR A 33 18.73 7.49 10.93
N GLU A 34 19.77 6.91 11.54
CA GLU A 34 19.72 5.49 11.97
C GLU A 34 18.56 5.22 12.95
N GLY A 35 18.23 6.19 13.83
CA GLY A 35 17.09 6.07 14.73
C GLY A 35 15.76 5.93 13.98
N LEU A 36 15.57 6.72 12.90
CA LEU A 36 14.37 6.62 12.05
C LEU A 36 14.32 5.31 11.27
N LYS A 37 15.47 4.85 10.74
CA LYS A 37 15.54 3.55 10.06
C LYS A 37 15.16 2.40 11.01
N THR A 38 15.74 2.39 12.21
CA THR A 38 15.44 1.39 13.22
C THR A 38 13.96 1.43 13.61
N ALA A 39 13.39 2.62 13.85
CA ALA A 39 11.99 2.75 14.19
C ALA A 39 11.05 2.20 13.08
N VAL A 40 11.35 2.50 11.82
CA VAL A 40 10.60 1.98 10.67
C VAL A 40 10.72 0.45 10.61
N GLN A 41 11.95 -0.09 10.73
CA GLN A 41 12.18 -1.53 10.67
C GLN A 41 11.53 -2.28 11.83
N ASP A 42 11.61 -1.76 13.06
CA ASP A 42 11.01 -2.37 14.25
C ASP A 42 9.48 -2.38 14.20
N LYS A 43 8.86 -1.30 13.70
CA LYS A 43 7.39 -1.18 13.66
C LYS A 43 6.81 -1.90 12.45
N ILE A 44 7.25 -1.55 11.24
CA ILE A 44 6.70 -2.12 10.00
C ILE A 44 7.19 -3.56 9.81
N GLY A 45 8.39 -3.91 10.31
CA GLY A 45 8.90 -5.29 10.30
C GLY A 45 8.00 -6.30 11.01
N LYS A 46 7.18 -5.88 11.98
CA LYS A 46 6.17 -6.75 12.61
C LYS A 46 5.15 -7.31 11.61
N LEU A 47 4.95 -6.62 10.49
CA LEU A 47 4.05 -7.06 9.43
C LEU A 47 4.59 -8.26 8.64
N GLU A 48 5.88 -8.60 8.79
CA GLU A 48 6.50 -9.80 8.18
C GLU A 48 5.72 -11.09 8.50
N LYS A 49 5.08 -11.14 9.67
CA LYS A 49 4.22 -12.27 10.06
C LYS A 49 3.10 -12.59 9.06
N TYR A 50 2.68 -11.61 8.24
CA TYR A 50 1.62 -11.79 7.24
C TYR A 50 2.12 -12.34 5.91
N PHE A 51 3.42 -12.26 5.60
CA PHE A 51 4.00 -12.61 4.31
C PHE A 51 4.75 -13.95 4.35
N THR A 52 4.67 -14.70 3.28
CA THR A 52 5.37 -15.99 3.10
C THR A 52 6.59 -15.88 2.21
N GLU A 53 6.66 -14.82 1.39
CA GLU A 53 7.73 -14.57 0.43
C GLU A 53 8.45 -13.29 0.80
N GLU A 54 9.70 -13.15 0.32
CA GLU A 54 10.46 -11.91 0.47
C GLU A 54 9.68 -10.75 -0.17
N THR A 55 9.42 -9.72 0.63
CA THR A 55 8.59 -8.59 0.25
C THR A 55 9.37 -7.29 0.36
N GLU A 56 9.43 -6.53 -0.73
CA GLU A 56 10.06 -5.22 -0.74
C GLU A 56 9.09 -4.14 -0.21
N VAL A 57 9.57 -3.34 0.75
CA VAL A 57 8.78 -2.27 1.39
C VAL A 57 9.40 -0.93 1.07
N HIS A 58 8.69 -0.09 0.34
CA HIS A 58 9.10 1.27 0.03
C HIS A 58 8.55 2.23 1.08
N VAL A 59 9.44 2.95 1.75
CA VAL A 59 9.08 3.94 2.77
C VAL A 59 9.63 5.30 2.37
N THR A 60 8.76 6.30 2.29
CA THR A 60 9.16 7.68 2.08
C THR A 60 8.82 8.51 3.31
N LEU A 61 9.84 9.09 3.94
CA LEU A 61 9.70 10.03 5.03
C LEU A 61 9.82 11.45 4.46
N SER A 62 8.92 12.35 4.83
CA SER A 62 8.97 13.74 4.37
C SER A 62 8.58 14.73 5.47
N VAL A 63 9.20 15.91 5.45
CA VAL A 63 8.87 17.00 6.35
C VAL A 63 8.51 18.24 5.55
N GLU A 64 7.33 18.78 5.83
CA GLU A 64 6.82 20.03 5.25
C GLU A 64 6.34 20.92 6.38
N LYS A 65 7.14 21.92 6.74
CA LYS A 65 6.92 22.80 7.91
C LYS A 65 6.77 21.93 9.18
N ASP A 66 5.61 22.03 9.84
CA ASP A 66 5.31 21.28 11.08
C ASP A 66 4.67 19.91 10.81
N ARG A 67 4.60 19.49 9.55
CA ARG A 67 3.95 18.23 9.15
C ARG A 67 5.01 17.20 8.82
N GLN A 68 5.06 16.13 9.59
CA GLN A 68 5.94 14.99 9.38
C GLN A 68 5.12 13.84 8.82
N LYS A 69 5.44 13.48 7.59
CA LYS A 69 4.67 12.51 6.80
C LYS A 69 5.48 11.27 6.52
N ILE A 70 4.87 10.12 6.71
CA ILE A 70 5.34 8.83 6.24
C ILE A 70 4.40 8.29 5.18
N GLU A 71 4.96 7.75 4.11
CA GLU A 71 4.27 6.99 3.08
C GLU A 71 4.91 5.62 2.99
N VAL A 72 4.11 4.57 3.08
CA VAL A 72 4.55 3.18 2.97
C VAL A 72 3.81 2.52 1.82
N THR A 73 4.56 1.87 0.93
CA THR A 73 4.04 1.11 -0.21
C THR A 73 4.59 -0.31 -0.15
N ILE A 74 3.71 -1.29 -0.16
CA ILE A 74 4.02 -2.72 -0.16
C ILE A 74 3.39 -3.34 -1.39
N PRO A 75 4.18 -3.64 -2.45
CA PRO A 75 3.69 -4.35 -3.62
C PRO A 75 3.41 -5.82 -3.26
N MET A 76 2.30 -6.36 -3.77
CA MET A 76 1.91 -7.75 -3.63
C MET A 76 1.47 -8.30 -4.99
N LYS A 77 1.39 -9.63 -5.14
CA LYS A 77 0.92 -10.24 -6.39
C LYS A 77 -0.47 -9.71 -6.80
N GLY A 78 -0.50 -8.87 -7.84
CA GLY A 78 -1.73 -8.29 -8.40
C GLY A 78 -2.36 -7.14 -7.60
N ASN A 79 -1.74 -6.68 -6.51
CA ASN A 79 -2.25 -5.58 -5.69
C ASN A 79 -1.10 -4.77 -5.07
N ILE A 80 -1.43 -3.58 -4.60
CA ILE A 80 -0.50 -2.71 -3.88
C ILE A 80 -1.21 -2.23 -2.61
N ILE A 81 -0.57 -2.40 -1.45
CA ILE A 81 -0.96 -1.71 -0.23
C ILE A 81 -0.18 -0.41 -0.16
N ARG A 82 -0.89 0.70 0.02
CA ARG A 82 -0.28 2.01 0.22
C ARG A 82 -1.02 2.74 1.35
N SER A 83 -0.25 3.31 2.26
CA SER A 83 -0.78 4.14 3.34
C SER A 83 0.11 5.36 3.56
N GLU A 84 -0.52 6.49 3.84
CA GLU A 84 0.11 7.75 4.15
C GLU A 84 -0.42 8.27 5.48
N GLN A 85 0.48 8.67 6.39
CA GLN A 85 0.12 9.28 7.66
C GLN A 85 0.93 10.53 7.91
N VAL A 86 0.29 11.50 8.55
CA VAL A 86 0.86 12.81 8.86
C VAL A 86 0.59 13.15 10.31
N SER A 87 1.65 13.55 11.03
CA SER A 87 1.52 14.10 12.38
C SER A 87 2.54 15.22 12.61
N SER A 88 2.64 15.71 13.82
CA SER A 88 3.69 16.65 14.25
C SER A 88 5.00 15.95 14.63
N ASP A 89 5.00 14.61 14.72
CA ASP A 89 6.15 13.79 15.10
C ASP A 89 6.25 12.57 14.18
N MET A 90 7.45 12.31 13.62
CA MET A 90 7.66 11.22 12.68
C MET A 90 7.45 9.83 13.33
N TYR A 91 7.83 9.66 14.59
CA TYR A 91 7.63 8.41 15.31
C TYR A 91 6.14 8.10 15.50
N VAL A 92 5.33 9.11 15.79
CA VAL A 92 3.87 8.98 15.85
C VAL A 92 3.30 8.63 14.47
N SER A 93 3.80 9.24 13.39
CA SER A 93 3.38 8.91 12.03
C SER A 93 3.73 7.46 11.66
N ILE A 94 4.89 6.94 12.12
CA ILE A 94 5.30 5.55 11.92
C ILE A 94 4.35 4.59 12.65
N ASP A 95 3.95 4.89 13.89
CA ASP A 95 3.01 4.05 14.64
C ASP A 95 1.63 4.03 13.98
N LEU A 96 1.12 5.18 13.56
CA LEU A 96 -0.18 5.27 12.89
C LEU A 96 -0.22 4.53 11.55
N VAL A 97 0.85 4.60 10.76
CA VAL A 97 0.88 3.91 9.46
C VAL A 97 0.95 2.40 9.64
N GLU A 98 1.65 1.91 10.65
CA GLU A 98 1.72 0.47 10.98
C GLU A 98 0.32 -0.10 11.27
N GLU A 99 -0.45 0.55 12.17
CA GLU A 99 -1.81 0.13 12.50
C GLU A 99 -2.74 0.08 11.29
N ILE A 100 -2.65 1.09 10.41
CA ILE A 100 -3.52 1.16 9.22
C ILE A 100 -3.15 0.06 8.23
N ILE A 101 -1.86 -0.17 7.98
CA ILE A 101 -1.42 -1.22 7.07
C ILE A 101 -1.79 -2.59 7.63
N GLU A 102 -1.62 -2.82 8.95
CA GLU A 102 -2.04 -4.09 9.56
C GLU A 102 -3.53 -4.34 9.38
N ARG A 103 -4.37 -3.32 9.56
CA ARG A 103 -5.82 -3.40 9.31
C ARG A 103 -6.13 -3.69 7.83
N GLN A 104 -5.43 -3.03 6.91
CA GLN A 104 -5.58 -3.29 5.47
C GLN A 104 -5.18 -4.72 5.11
N LEU A 105 -4.06 -5.23 5.66
CA LEU A 105 -3.61 -6.61 5.47
C LEU A 105 -4.61 -7.63 5.99
N LYS A 106 -5.15 -7.42 7.19
CA LYS A 106 -6.20 -8.27 7.76
C LYS A 106 -7.44 -8.31 6.86
N LYS A 107 -7.94 -7.14 6.44
CA LYS A 107 -9.11 -7.02 5.55
C LYS A 107 -8.87 -7.66 4.17
N TYR A 108 -7.68 -7.48 3.60
CA TYR A 108 -7.31 -8.07 2.32
C TYR A 108 -7.23 -9.60 2.40
N LYS A 109 -6.64 -10.11 3.47
CA LYS A 109 -6.50 -11.53 3.74
C LYS A 109 -7.85 -12.26 3.80
N THR A 110 -8.83 -11.71 4.52
CA THR A 110 -10.17 -12.30 4.60
C THR A 110 -10.82 -12.42 3.22
N LYS A 111 -10.68 -11.37 2.38
CA LYS A 111 -11.19 -11.41 1.00
C LYS A 111 -10.53 -12.47 0.10
N LEU A 112 -9.26 -12.80 0.34
CA LEU A 112 -8.55 -13.82 -0.43
C LEU A 112 -8.96 -15.24 -0.03
N THR A 113 -9.26 -15.46 1.25
CA THR A 113 -9.73 -16.75 1.75
C THR A 113 -11.04 -17.12 1.08
N ASP A 114 -11.95 -16.18 0.85
CA ASP A 114 -13.23 -16.39 0.18
C ASP A 114 -13.08 -16.65 -1.33
N ARG A 115 -12.02 -16.20 -1.96
CA ARG A 115 -11.83 -16.31 -3.43
C ARG A 115 -10.89 -17.42 -3.88
N GLN A 116 -10.28 -18.22 -3.01
CA GLN A 116 -9.35 -19.35 -3.31
C GLN A 116 -8.15 -19.04 -4.23
N GLN A 117 -7.94 -17.80 -4.69
CA GLN A 117 -7.02 -17.51 -5.79
C GLN A 117 -5.64 -16.95 -5.39
N SER A 118 -5.39 -16.65 -4.13
CA SER A 118 -4.09 -16.06 -3.69
C SER A 118 -3.65 -16.49 -2.29
N ALA A 119 -4.20 -17.58 -1.75
CA ALA A 119 -3.94 -18.05 -0.39
C ALA A 119 -2.45 -18.41 -0.13
N GLY A 120 -1.67 -18.67 -1.17
CA GLY A 120 -0.25 -19.04 -1.05
C GLY A 120 0.69 -17.91 -0.62
N PHE A 121 0.26 -16.64 -0.70
CA PHE A 121 1.09 -15.48 -0.33
C PHE A 121 1.10 -15.17 1.16
N PHE A 122 0.08 -15.63 1.91
CA PHE A 122 -0.06 -15.38 3.35
C PHE A 122 0.15 -16.64 4.19
N LYS A 123 0.73 -16.49 5.39
CA LYS A 123 0.91 -17.58 6.35
C LYS A 123 -0.45 -18.07 6.87
N GLN A 124 -0.68 -19.40 6.80
CA GLN A 124 -1.95 -20.04 7.14
C GLN A 124 -2.36 -19.84 8.61
N GLU A 125 -1.39 -19.80 9.53
CA GLU A 125 -1.63 -19.69 10.98
C GLU A 125 -2.27 -18.38 11.45
N TYR A 126 -2.31 -17.36 10.59
CA TYR A 126 -2.97 -16.08 10.86
C TYR A 126 -4.34 -15.96 10.19
N LEU A 127 -4.95 -17.09 9.80
CA LEU A 127 -6.29 -17.16 9.22
C LEU A 127 -7.41 -17.31 10.27
N ASP A 128 -7.16 -16.91 11.53
CA ASP A 128 -8.12 -17.09 12.62
C ASP A 128 -9.39 -16.24 12.48
N LYS A 129 -10.49 -16.86 12.90
CA LYS A 129 -11.89 -16.49 12.63
C LYS A 129 -12.45 -15.30 13.44
N ASP A 130 -11.64 -14.58 14.21
CA ASP A 130 -12.14 -13.67 15.25
C ASP A 130 -12.39 -12.21 14.82
N PHE A 131 -12.45 -11.92 13.53
CA PHE A 131 -12.72 -10.54 13.03
C PHE A 131 -13.96 -10.51 12.15
N MET A 132 -15.11 -10.86 12.74
CA MET A 132 -16.43 -10.77 12.10
C MET A 132 -17.11 -9.42 12.38
N ASP A 133 -16.44 -8.31 12.10
CA ASP A 133 -17.12 -7.03 11.88
C ASP A 133 -16.67 -6.51 10.52
N GLU A 134 -17.19 -7.12 9.45
CA GLU A 134 -16.79 -6.82 8.09
C GLU A 134 -17.95 -6.18 7.33
N GLU A 135 -17.78 -4.92 7.01
CA GLU A 135 -18.47 -4.33 5.87
C GLU A 135 -18.02 -5.08 4.61
N GLU A 136 -18.77 -6.08 4.21
CA GLU A 136 -18.58 -6.81 2.96
C GLU A 136 -18.62 -5.82 1.79
N VAL A 137 -17.54 -5.76 1.00
CA VAL A 137 -17.53 -4.90 -0.19
C VAL A 137 -18.41 -5.55 -1.25
N GLN A 138 -19.64 -5.08 -1.36
CA GLN A 138 -20.61 -5.53 -2.34
C GLN A 138 -20.74 -4.51 -3.48
N ILE A 139 -20.77 -5.00 -4.72
CA ILE A 139 -21.15 -4.19 -5.87
C ILE A 139 -22.68 -4.18 -5.92
N ILE A 140 -23.29 -3.19 -5.26
CA ILE A 140 -24.74 -3.07 -5.17
C ILE A 140 -25.37 -2.44 -6.42
N ARG A 141 -24.57 -1.83 -7.31
CA ARG A 141 -25.05 -1.18 -8.52
C ARG A 141 -24.04 -1.25 -9.65
N THR A 142 -24.49 -1.69 -10.82
CA THR A 142 -23.75 -1.61 -12.08
C THR A 142 -24.43 -0.61 -12.99
N LYS A 143 -23.68 0.36 -13.53
CA LYS A 143 -24.16 1.29 -14.57
C LYS A 143 -23.44 0.97 -15.87
N LYS A 144 -24.19 0.94 -16.98
CA LYS A 144 -23.64 0.90 -18.33
C LYS A 144 -23.94 2.25 -18.97
N PHE A 145 -22.98 2.82 -19.67
CA PHE A 145 -23.11 4.09 -20.37
C PHE A 145 -22.26 4.04 -21.64
N ASP A 146 -22.70 4.77 -22.65
CA ASP A 146 -21.96 4.90 -23.90
C ASP A 146 -20.79 5.85 -23.69
N ILE A 147 -19.60 5.39 -24.03
CA ILE A 147 -18.38 6.21 -23.97
C ILE A 147 -18.26 6.93 -25.33
N LYS A 148 -18.46 8.25 -25.32
CA LYS A 148 -18.24 9.09 -26.50
C LYS A 148 -16.83 9.67 -26.48
N PRO A 149 -16.15 9.75 -27.65
CA PRO A 149 -14.89 10.46 -27.73
C PRO A 149 -15.05 11.95 -27.39
N MET A 150 -14.18 12.45 -26.51
CA MET A 150 -14.12 13.87 -26.14
C MET A 150 -12.71 14.24 -25.68
N TYR A 151 -12.42 15.52 -25.61
CA TYR A 151 -11.14 16.01 -25.06
C TYR A 151 -11.17 16.03 -23.54
N PRO A 152 -10.00 15.94 -22.86
CA PRO A 152 -9.92 15.94 -21.40
C PRO A 152 -10.60 17.14 -20.73
N GLU A 153 -10.51 18.32 -21.34
CA GLU A 153 -11.13 19.55 -20.86
C GLU A 153 -12.67 19.43 -20.85
N ASP A 154 -13.25 18.88 -21.94
CA ASP A 154 -14.68 18.65 -22.05
C ASP A 154 -15.15 17.62 -21.03
N ALA A 155 -14.34 16.58 -20.79
CA ALA A 155 -14.61 15.58 -19.77
C ALA A 155 -14.62 16.18 -18.35
N CYS A 156 -13.73 17.15 -18.06
CA CYS A 156 -13.76 17.89 -16.80
C CYS A 156 -15.05 18.70 -16.64
N VAL A 157 -15.47 19.40 -17.69
CA VAL A 157 -16.75 20.17 -17.70
C VAL A 157 -17.92 19.22 -17.49
N GLN A 158 -17.95 18.10 -18.22
CA GLN A 158 -19.02 17.12 -18.10
C GLN A 158 -19.10 16.52 -16.69
N MET A 159 -17.95 16.22 -16.08
CA MET A 159 -17.85 15.76 -14.71
C MET A 159 -18.48 16.73 -13.72
N GLU A 160 -18.18 18.04 -13.84
CA GLU A 160 -18.74 19.08 -12.98
C GLU A 160 -20.24 19.23 -13.17
N LEU A 161 -20.72 19.22 -14.41
CA LEU A 161 -22.16 19.31 -14.73
C LEU A 161 -22.97 18.14 -14.15
N LEU A 162 -22.36 16.95 -14.06
CA LEU A 162 -22.97 15.77 -13.46
C LEU A 162 -22.83 15.72 -11.94
N GLY A 163 -22.06 16.63 -11.33
CA GLY A 163 -21.77 16.64 -9.89
C GLY A 163 -20.93 15.44 -9.44
N HIS A 164 -20.10 14.90 -10.30
CA HIS A 164 -19.26 13.74 -10.01
C HIS A 164 -17.85 14.17 -9.57
N SER A 165 -17.17 13.31 -8.83
CA SER A 165 -15.77 13.50 -8.44
C SER A 165 -14.78 12.88 -9.42
N PHE A 166 -15.24 12.05 -10.34
CA PHE A 166 -14.48 11.47 -11.44
C PHE A 166 -15.39 11.23 -12.66
N PHE A 167 -14.79 11.13 -13.85
CA PHE A 167 -15.51 10.83 -15.09
C PHE A 167 -14.62 9.98 -16.00
N VAL A 168 -15.21 8.93 -16.58
CA VAL A 168 -14.57 8.01 -17.52
C VAL A 168 -14.98 8.38 -18.92
N PHE A 169 -14.06 8.55 -19.85
CA PHE A 169 -14.32 8.95 -21.23
C PHE A 169 -13.34 8.27 -22.19
N CYS A 170 -13.65 8.30 -23.49
CA CYS A 170 -12.71 7.97 -24.55
C CYS A 170 -12.01 9.27 -24.96
N ASN A 171 -10.69 9.30 -24.90
CA ASN A 171 -9.91 10.45 -25.35
C ASN A 171 -9.96 10.53 -26.89
N ALA A 172 -10.39 11.66 -27.41
CA ALA A 172 -10.54 11.87 -28.85
C ALA A 172 -9.21 11.86 -29.63
N GLU A 173 -8.07 12.11 -28.95
CA GLU A 173 -6.75 12.11 -29.54
C GLU A 173 -6.13 10.70 -29.59
N THR A 174 -6.21 9.97 -28.49
CA THR A 174 -5.57 8.64 -28.34
C THR A 174 -6.51 7.49 -28.66
N ASN A 175 -7.82 7.73 -28.66
CA ASN A 175 -8.90 6.74 -28.77
C ASN A 175 -8.86 5.67 -27.64
N GLU A 176 -8.28 6.04 -26.50
CA GLU A 176 -8.15 5.20 -25.32
C GLU A 176 -9.10 5.65 -24.22
N VAL A 177 -9.42 4.73 -23.30
CA VAL A 177 -10.28 5.06 -22.14
C VAL A 177 -9.44 5.75 -21.08
N ASN A 178 -9.76 7.00 -20.81
CA ASN A 178 -9.11 7.83 -19.81
C ASN A 178 -10.07 8.18 -18.67
N VAL A 179 -9.53 8.64 -17.53
CA VAL A 179 -10.32 9.08 -16.38
C VAL A 179 -9.84 10.46 -15.92
N VAL A 180 -10.76 11.42 -15.87
CA VAL A 180 -10.52 12.68 -15.16
C VAL A 180 -11.09 12.60 -13.75
N TYR A 181 -10.43 13.24 -12.79
CA TYR A 181 -10.86 13.27 -11.40
C TYR A 181 -10.57 14.62 -10.74
N LYS A 182 -11.40 15.01 -9.80
CA LYS A 182 -11.27 16.27 -9.06
C LYS A 182 -10.19 16.16 -7.98
N ARG A 183 -9.33 17.17 -7.89
CA ARG A 183 -8.32 17.34 -6.85
C ARG A 183 -8.66 18.50 -5.92
N LYS A 184 -7.92 18.67 -4.85
CA LYS A 184 -8.06 19.84 -3.96
C LYS A 184 -7.70 21.14 -4.72
N GLY A 185 -8.40 22.24 -4.43
CA GLY A 185 -8.07 23.55 -4.99
C GLY A 185 -8.59 23.79 -6.40
N ASN A 186 -9.71 23.17 -6.78
CA ASN A 186 -10.34 23.33 -8.09
C ASN A 186 -9.41 22.95 -9.26
N THR A 187 -8.60 21.93 -9.05
CA THR A 187 -7.72 21.33 -10.07
C THR A 187 -8.18 19.93 -10.39
N TYR A 188 -7.77 19.43 -11.55
CA TYR A 188 -8.12 18.10 -12.04
C TYR A 188 -6.88 17.25 -12.27
N GLY A 189 -7.03 15.95 -12.23
CA GLY A 189 -6.03 14.98 -12.65
C GLY A 189 -6.56 14.14 -13.78
N LEU A 190 -5.68 13.73 -14.69
CA LEU A 190 -5.94 12.82 -15.78
C LEU A 190 -5.21 11.51 -15.50
N ILE A 191 -5.89 10.38 -15.70
CA ILE A 191 -5.31 9.03 -15.66
C ILE A 191 -5.44 8.45 -17.06
N GLU A 192 -4.32 8.08 -17.63
CA GLU A 192 -4.19 7.47 -18.95
C GLU A 192 -3.60 6.08 -18.82
N PRO A 193 -3.97 5.11 -19.67
CA PRO A 193 -3.29 3.82 -19.71
C PRO A 193 -1.86 4.01 -20.21
N GLU A 194 -0.93 3.26 -19.65
CA GLU A 194 0.45 3.15 -20.14
C GLU A 194 0.51 1.89 -21.02
N ASN A 195 0.79 2.06 -22.33
CA ASN A 195 0.93 0.97 -23.31
C ASN A 195 2.37 0.49 -23.43
#